data_41b13356c27166a75dc3e96e150d2b80
#
_entry.id   41b13356c27166a75dc3e96e150d2b80
#
_cell.length_a   1.000
_cell.length_b   1.000
_cell.length_c   1.000
_cell.angle_alpha   90.00
_cell.angle_beta   90.00
_cell.angle_gamma   90.00
#
_symmetry.space_group_name_H-M   'P 1'
#
loop_
_entity.id
_entity.type
_entity.pdbx_description
1 polymer ?
#
loop_
_entity_poly.entity_id
_entity_poly.type
_entity_poly.pdbx_seq_one_letter_code
_entity_poly.pdbx_strand_id
1 'polypeptide(L)'
;MNFIPLTEVEVRVLGSLIEKDLSTPEYYPLSLNALVNACNQKSNRHPVVNYDEGAVSEVIDSLRERKLALVTTGGEHRVPKYSHRISETLNLGNRELAVLCELMLRGPQTPGELKSRTQRLHSL
;
A
#
# COMPACT_ATOMS: atom_id res chain seq x y z
N MET A 1 21.42 13.12 -6.48
CA MET A 1 20.29 12.37 -5.87
C MET A 1 20.15 11.03 -6.56
N ASN A 2 20.28 9.96 -5.80
CA ASN A 2 20.10 8.62 -6.35
C ASN A 2 18.62 8.27 -6.35
N PHE A 3 18.07 8.15 -7.54
CA PHE A 3 16.67 7.80 -7.70
C PHE A 3 16.57 6.31 -8.03
N ILE A 4 16.12 5.52 -7.06
CA ILE A 4 15.91 4.08 -7.25
C ILE A 4 14.41 3.85 -7.41
N PRO A 5 13.95 3.47 -8.61
CA PRO A 5 12.52 3.24 -8.80
C PRO A 5 12.03 2.04 -7.99
N LEU A 6 10.74 2.04 -7.70
CA LEU A 6 10.08 0.92 -7.03
C LEU A 6 9.85 -0.22 -8.03
N THR A 7 9.99 -1.45 -7.56
CA THR A 7 9.62 -2.62 -8.32
C THR A 7 8.11 -2.80 -8.34
N GLU A 8 7.60 -3.67 -9.21
CA GLU A 8 6.17 -3.97 -9.27
C GLU A 8 5.64 -4.52 -7.94
N VAL A 9 6.44 -5.37 -7.29
CA VAL A 9 6.03 -5.95 -6.00
C VAL A 9 6.00 -4.87 -4.92
N GLU A 10 7.00 -3.98 -4.90
CA GLU A 10 7.02 -2.86 -3.97
C GLU A 10 5.81 -1.94 -4.15
N VAL A 11 5.45 -1.65 -5.40
CA VAL A 11 4.28 -0.81 -5.72
C VAL A 11 3.00 -1.47 -5.21
N ARG A 12 2.84 -2.79 -5.42
CA ARG A 12 1.67 -3.51 -4.94
C ARG A 12 1.58 -3.51 -3.41
N VAL A 13 2.70 -3.72 -2.73
CA VAL A 13 2.73 -3.72 -1.26
C VAL A 13 2.37 -2.34 -0.72
N LEU A 14 2.99 -1.28 -1.23
CA LEU A 14 2.69 0.09 -0.80
C LEU A 14 1.24 0.48 -1.10
N GLY A 15 0.77 0.21 -2.30
CA GLY A 15 -0.61 0.50 -2.69
C GLY A 15 -1.61 -0.20 -1.78
N SER A 16 -1.35 -1.45 -1.42
CA SER A 16 -2.20 -2.22 -0.52
C SER A 16 -2.23 -1.63 0.89
N LEU A 17 -1.09 -1.19 1.41
CA LEU A 17 -1.01 -0.53 2.71
C LEU A 17 -1.80 0.78 2.71
N ILE A 18 -1.63 1.60 1.68
CA ILE A 18 -2.36 2.87 1.58
C ILE A 18 -3.87 2.62 1.50
N GLU A 19 -4.28 1.64 0.68
CA GLU A 19 -5.69 1.31 0.53
C GLU A 19 -6.34 0.95 1.87
N LYS A 20 -5.70 0.09 2.65
CA LYS A 20 -6.26 -0.37 3.91
C LYS A 20 -6.24 0.71 4.98
N ASP A 21 -5.25 1.61 4.95
CA ASP A 21 -5.24 2.79 5.80
C ASP A 21 -6.45 3.69 5.53
N LEU A 22 -6.76 3.92 4.26
CA LEU A 22 -7.85 4.82 3.86
C LEU A 22 -9.23 4.17 3.94
N SER A 23 -9.35 2.91 3.56
CA SER A 23 -10.65 2.24 3.42
C SER A 23 -11.11 1.50 4.67
N THR A 24 -10.18 0.90 5.41
CA THR A 24 -10.48 0.10 6.61
C THR A 24 -9.49 0.42 7.73
N PRO A 25 -9.46 1.69 8.20
CA PRO A 25 -8.47 2.10 9.20
C PRO A 25 -8.56 1.32 10.51
N GLU A 26 -9.72 0.76 10.85
CA GLU A 26 -9.90 -0.05 12.06
C GLU A 26 -9.12 -1.35 12.03
N TYR A 27 -8.70 -1.82 10.85
CA TYR A 27 -7.90 -3.05 10.70
C TYR A 27 -6.45 -2.75 10.31
N TYR A 28 -6.04 -1.53 10.40
CA TYR A 28 -4.71 -1.05 10.01
C TYR A 28 -3.96 -0.58 11.26
N PRO A 29 -2.66 -0.86 11.45
CA PRO A 29 -1.72 -1.49 10.50
C PRO A 29 -1.94 -3.01 10.31
N LEU A 30 -1.31 -3.59 9.29
CA LEU A 30 -1.55 -4.96 8.85
C LEU A 30 -0.48 -5.94 9.31
N SER A 31 -0.90 -7.15 9.73
CA SER A 31 0.02 -8.27 9.87
C SER A 31 0.56 -8.68 8.50
N LEU A 32 1.64 -9.47 8.48
CA LEU A 32 2.18 -9.97 7.21
C LEU A 32 1.13 -10.78 6.46
N ASN A 33 0.37 -11.64 7.15
CA ASN A 33 -0.67 -12.44 6.52
C ASN A 33 -1.76 -11.55 5.89
N ALA A 34 -2.21 -10.53 6.61
CA ALA A 34 -3.22 -9.60 6.08
C ALA A 34 -2.66 -8.81 4.89
N LEU A 35 -1.38 -8.45 4.93
CA LEU A 35 -0.73 -7.73 3.83
C LEU A 35 -0.64 -8.60 2.57
N VAL A 36 -0.25 -9.88 2.72
CA VAL A 36 -0.21 -10.82 1.60
C VAL A 36 -1.60 -10.94 0.97
N ASN A 37 -2.63 -11.10 1.79
CA ASN A 37 -4.01 -11.19 1.30
C ASN A 37 -4.43 -9.91 0.58
N ALA A 38 -4.04 -8.76 1.09
CA ALA A 38 -4.35 -7.47 0.46
C ALA A 38 -3.66 -7.33 -0.90
N CYS A 39 -2.40 -7.76 -1.02
CA CYS A 39 -1.68 -7.74 -2.29
C CYS A 39 -2.36 -8.63 -3.34
N ASN A 40 -2.84 -9.79 -2.92
CA ASN A 40 -3.41 -10.81 -3.80
C ASN A 40 -4.92 -10.68 -3.99
N GLN A 41 -5.53 -9.64 -3.44
CA GLN A 41 -6.95 -9.38 -3.59
C GLN A 41 -7.33 -9.34 -5.07
N LYS A 42 -8.52 -9.88 -5.41
CA LYS A 42 -8.96 -9.94 -6.81
C LYS A 42 -9.64 -8.66 -7.27
N SER A 43 -10.27 -7.93 -6.36
CA SER A 43 -10.93 -6.68 -6.69
C SER A 43 -9.98 -5.48 -6.55
N ASN A 44 -10.23 -4.45 -7.36
CA ASN A 44 -9.48 -3.19 -7.31
C ASN A 44 -7.97 -3.37 -7.53
N ARG A 45 -7.61 -4.36 -8.33
CA ARG A 45 -6.21 -4.69 -8.68
C ARG A 45 -6.10 -4.97 -10.17
N HIS A 46 -5.01 -4.50 -10.77
CA HIS A 46 -4.65 -4.84 -12.14
C HIS A 46 -3.13 -4.80 -12.28
N PRO A 47 -2.50 -5.93 -12.59
CA PRO A 47 -3.08 -7.27 -12.71
C PRO A 47 -3.39 -7.88 -11.34
N VAL A 48 -4.19 -8.93 -11.32
CA VAL A 48 -4.33 -9.76 -10.13
C VAL A 48 -3.07 -10.60 -10.00
N VAL A 49 -2.52 -10.67 -8.79
CA VAL A 49 -1.26 -11.38 -8.54
C VAL A 49 -1.45 -12.43 -7.45
N ASN A 50 -0.46 -13.31 -7.33
CA ASN A 50 -0.44 -14.34 -6.30
C ASN A 50 0.95 -14.40 -5.68
N TYR A 51 1.29 -13.38 -4.91
CA TYR A 51 2.58 -13.30 -4.22
C TYR A 51 2.56 -14.19 -2.98
N ASP A 52 3.69 -14.87 -2.71
CA ASP A 52 3.82 -15.66 -1.49
C ASP A 52 4.31 -14.77 -0.34
N GLU A 53 4.26 -15.34 0.87
CA GLU A 53 4.64 -14.64 2.09
C GLU A 53 6.11 -14.21 2.06
N GLY A 54 7.00 -15.06 1.54
CA GLY A 54 8.42 -14.76 1.44
C GLY A 54 8.69 -13.54 0.57
N ALA A 55 8.03 -13.45 -0.58
CA ALA A 55 8.19 -12.34 -1.51
C ALA A 55 7.72 -11.01 -0.87
N VAL A 56 6.58 -11.03 -0.20
CA VAL A 56 6.03 -9.84 0.46
C VAL A 56 6.91 -9.44 1.65
N SER A 57 7.37 -10.41 2.45
CA SER A 57 8.25 -10.14 3.60
C SER A 57 9.56 -9.47 3.17
N GLU A 58 10.19 -9.97 2.12
CA GLU A 58 11.42 -9.40 1.58
C GLU A 58 11.20 -7.95 1.10
N VAL A 59 10.10 -7.71 0.42
CA VAL A 59 9.76 -6.39 -0.10
C VAL A 59 9.46 -5.41 1.02
N ILE A 60 8.71 -5.82 2.05
CA ILE A 60 8.41 -4.92 3.16
C ILE A 60 9.69 -4.51 3.91
N ASP A 61 10.66 -5.40 4.03
CA ASP A 61 11.96 -5.06 4.62
C ASP A 61 12.71 -4.03 3.78
N SER A 62 12.70 -4.18 2.45
CA SER A 62 13.28 -3.21 1.53
C SER A 62 12.61 -1.83 1.66
N LEU A 63 11.29 -1.81 1.75
CA LEU A 63 10.54 -0.56 1.92
C LEU A 63 10.86 0.12 3.26
N ARG A 64 11.06 -0.64 4.31
CA ARG A 64 11.46 -0.12 5.62
C ARG A 64 12.84 0.54 5.56
N GLU A 65 13.79 -0.08 4.87
CA GLU A 65 15.12 0.50 4.66
C GLU A 65 15.04 1.83 3.91
N ARG A 66 14.11 1.95 2.99
CA ARG A 66 13.87 3.17 2.21
C ARG A 66 12.99 4.18 2.95
N LYS A 67 12.60 3.90 4.18
CA LYS A 67 11.75 4.76 5.02
C LYS A 67 10.37 5.01 4.43
N LEU A 68 9.88 4.05 3.65
CA LEU A 68 8.54 4.09 3.06
C LEU A 68 7.54 3.25 3.85
N ALA A 69 8.02 2.43 4.77
CA ALA A 69 7.18 1.58 5.62
C ALA A 69 7.76 1.50 7.04
N LEU A 70 6.90 1.12 7.97
CA LEU A 70 7.24 0.93 9.38
C LEU A 70 6.73 -0.42 9.86
N VAL A 71 7.38 -0.95 10.90
CA VAL A 71 6.87 -2.09 11.66
C VAL A 71 6.58 -1.64 13.09
N THR A 72 5.46 -2.08 13.64
CA THR A 72 5.09 -1.88 15.04
C THR A 72 5.06 -3.23 15.73
N THR A 73 5.79 -3.37 16.83
CA THR A 73 5.86 -4.60 17.62
C THR A 73 5.63 -4.28 19.09
N GLY A 74 5.21 -5.30 19.85
CA GLY A 74 5.02 -5.16 21.30
C GLY A 74 3.67 -4.54 21.65
N GLY A 75 3.48 -4.21 22.93
CA GLY A 75 2.23 -3.67 23.42
C GLY A 75 1.07 -4.64 23.21
N GLU A 76 0.02 -4.16 22.57
CA GLU A 76 -1.16 -4.98 22.24
C GLU A 76 -0.95 -5.86 21.01
N HIS A 77 0.13 -5.65 20.26
CA HIS A 77 0.41 -6.40 19.03
C HIS A 77 1.18 -7.66 19.34
N ARG A 78 0.52 -8.84 19.20
CA ARG A 78 1.16 -10.14 19.37
C ARG A 78 2.08 -10.49 18.21
N VAL A 79 1.77 -9.95 17.03
CA VAL A 79 2.57 -10.14 15.81
C VAL A 79 2.96 -8.78 15.28
N PRO A 80 4.06 -8.71 14.51
CA PRO A 80 4.45 -7.46 13.86
C PRO A 80 3.34 -6.94 12.97
N LYS A 81 3.12 -5.62 12.99
CA LYS A 81 2.15 -4.94 12.15
C LYS A 81 2.87 -3.91 11.28
N TYR A 82 2.47 -3.80 10.04
CA TYR A 82 3.13 -2.95 9.04
C TYR A 82 2.24 -1.81 8.60
N SER A 83 2.86 -0.65 8.40
CA SER A 83 2.19 0.55 7.90
C SER A 83 3.10 1.27 6.91
N HIS A 84 2.51 2.10 6.03
CA HIS A 84 3.28 2.92 5.12
C HIS A 84 3.66 4.26 5.77
N ARG A 85 4.63 4.94 5.17
CA ARG A 85 5.05 6.28 5.57
C ARG A 85 5.01 7.26 4.39
N ILE A 86 4.18 6.98 3.41
CA ILE A 86 4.14 7.81 2.19
C ILE A 86 3.70 9.23 2.49
N SER A 87 2.72 9.42 3.40
CA SER A 87 2.24 10.76 3.76
C SER A 87 3.37 11.65 4.27
N GLU A 88 4.17 11.11 5.20
CA GLU A 88 5.25 11.87 5.83
C GLU A 88 6.43 12.02 4.88
N THR A 89 6.80 10.94 4.19
CA THR A 89 7.98 10.93 3.32
C THR A 89 7.80 11.83 2.10
N LEU A 90 6.59 11.86 1.53
CA LEU A 90 6.28 12.67 0.35
C LEU A 90 5.43 13.90 0.66
N ASN A 91 5.06 14.09 1.92
CA ASN A 91 4.23 15.22 2.35
C ASN A 91 2.91 15.29 1.58
N LEU A 92 2.17 14.17 1.56
CA LEU A 92 0.89 14.07 0.86
C LEU A 92 -0.28 14.02 1.83
N GLY A 93 -1.38 14.69 1.47
CA GLY A 93 -2.64 14.59 2.18
C GLY A 93 -3.44 13.38 1.71
N ASN A 94 -4.59 13.13 2.35
CA ASN A 94 -5.43 11.95 2.05
C ASN A 94 -5.95 11.93 0.61
N ARG A 95 -6.24 13.09 0.04
CA ARG A 95 -6.72 13.19 -1.34
C ARG A 95 -5.68 12.70 -2.32
N GLU A 96 -4.45 13.18 -2.17
CA GLU A 96 -3.32 12.80 -3.03
C GLU A 96 -2.96 11.34 -2.82
N LEU A 97 -3.02 10.84 -1.58
CA LEU A 97 -2.79 9.43 -1.28
C LEU A 97 -3.80 8.54 -1.96
N ALA A 98 -5.07 8.94 -1.98
CA ALA A 98 -6.12 8.15 -2.62
C ALA A 98 -5.87 8.00 -4.12
N VAL A 99 -5.49 9.08 -4.79
CA VAL A 99 -5.17 9.06 -6.22
C VAL A 99 -3.93 8.19 -6.47
N LEU A 100 -2.88 8.39 -5.69
CA LEU A 100 -1.64 7.60 -5.80
C LEU A 100 -1.92 6.11 -5.59
N CYS A 101 -2.74 5.78 -4.61
CA CYS A 101 -3.13 4.40 -4.31
C CYS A 101 -3.79 3.73 -5.52
N GLU A 102 -4.75 4.39 -6.17
CA GLU A 102 -5.40 3.84 -7.36
C GLU A 102 -4.41 3.62 -8.51
N LEU A 103 -3.49 4.56 -8.70
CA LEU A 103 -2.45 4.41 -9.73
C LEU A 103 -1.53 3.22 -9.42
N MET A 104 -1.15 3.05 -8.15
CA MET A 104 -0.29 1.94 -7.73
C MET A 104 -0.97 0.58 -7.91
N LEU A 105 -2.28 0.49 -7.60
CA LEU A 105 -2.99 -0.78 -7.63
C LEU A 105 -3.48 -1.17 -9.03
N ARG A 106 -3.75 -0.21 -9.90
CA ARG A 106 -4.31 -0.47 -11.22
C ARG A 106 -3.43 -0.04 -12.40
N GLY A 107 -2.40 0.77 -12.13
CA GLY A 107 -1.56 1.31 -13.21
C GLY A 107 -2.21 2.48 -13.94
N PRO A 108 -1.72 2.80 -15.16
CA PRO A 108 -2.20 3.95 -15.90
C PRO A 108 -3.70 3.91 -16.18
N GLN A 109 -4.35 5.05 -16.04
CA GLN A 109 -5.81 5.19 -16.21
C GLN A 109 -6.11 6.55 -16.84
N THR A 110 -7.28 6.67 -17.47
CA THR A 110 -7.75 7.98 -17.92
C THR A 110 -8.14 8.82 -16.71
N PRO A 111 -8.15 10.17 -16.84
CA PRO A 111 -8.60 11.02 -15.74
C PRO A 111 -10.01 10.68 -15.24
N GLY A 112 -10.92 10.34 -16.13
CA GLY A 112 -12.29 9.96 -15.76
C GLY A 112 -12.36 8.67 -14.97
N GLU A 113 -11.63 7.64 -15.41
CA GLU A 113 -11.54 6.37 -14.68
C GLU A 113 -10.93 6.58 -13.31
N LEU A 114 -9.82 7.33 -13.24
CA LEU A 114 -9.12 7.59 -12.00
C LEU A 114 -10.01 8.33 -11.00
N LYS A 115 -10.70 9.38 -11.45
CA LYS A 115 -11.63 10.12 -10.61
C LYS A 115 -12.74 9.23 -10.06
N SER A 116 -13.35 8.43 -10.92
CA SER A 116 -14.43 7.53 -10.54
C SER A 116 -13.98 6.49 -9.51
N ARG A 117 -12.83 5.84 -9.76
CA ARG A 117 -12.32 4.77 -8.90
C ARG A 117 -11.77 5.27 -7.57
N THR A 118 -11.23 6.49 -7.53
CA THR A 118 -10.69 7.08 -6.32
C THR A 118 -11.77 7.38 -5.28
N GLN A 119 -13.02 7.58 -5.71
CA GLN A 119 -14.15 7.93 -4.83
C GLN A 119 -14.34 6.95 -3.66
N ARG A 120 -14.01 5.67 -3.84
CA ARG A 120 -14.12 4.66 -2.77
C ARG A 120 -13.14 4.91 -1.63
N LEU A 121 -12.06 5.64 -1.88
CA LEU A 121 -11.00 5.92 -0.90
C LEU A 121 -11.12 7.33 -0.32
N HIS A 122 -11.53 8.27 -1.11
CA HIS A 122 -11.64 9.66 -0.70
C HIS A 122 -12.55 10.41 -1.67
N SER A 123 -13.51 11.15 -1.13
CA SER A 123 -14.39 11.99 -1.96
C SER A 123 -13.58 13.13 -2.58
N LEU A 124 -13.69 13.28 -3.88
CA LEU A 124 -12.97 14.30 -4.62
C LEU A 124 -13.83 15.51 -4.93
#